data_aacd26140555bee609eb989435ba181c
#
_entry.id   aacd26140555bee609eb989435ba181c
#
_cell.length_a   1.000
_cell.length_b   1.000
_cell.length_c   1.000
_cell.angle_alpha   90.00
_cell.angle_beta   90.00
_cell.angle_gamma   90.00
#
_symmetry.space_group_name_H-M   'P 1'
#
loop_
_entity.id
_entity.type
_entity.pdbx_description
1 polymer ?
#
loop_
_entity_poly.entity_id
_entity_poly.type
_entity_poly.pdbx_seq_one_letter_code
_entity_poly.pdbx_strand_id
1 'polypeptide(L)'
;MAEIEVPVLIVGAGPAGLTASNLLSRYGVRHLLAEKHPGTAHTPRAHIVNQRTVEIFRHMGLEERLQAVATPNELMANNVWHTSLAGLEVARMYAWGSGPDRAADYHRASPSPMINCPQTVLEPVLVDAAREWPEAEIRFGHEFVSFTQDPDGVTATLRDRGTGDVYQVRCRYLIGADGGRSRVVEQAGLPIEGEAGLATAVNVWFEADLTQYLAHRPGVLYWHAAPGTPFLTGAGTLICHRPWDQFVMVCSYDPATETIPHTEEFAVERIRQIVGDPTIKPLIKGFSTWTINHQVADRYREGRVLAMGDAVHRHPPTNGLGLNTSIADAFNLAWKLALVVRGQAGPALLDTYNDERQPVGRQVVDRAMQSAVEMTAVKEALGFTPEQSEADGWAALDILYQPGPAGDQRRAALRDALALMNYQFNAHGIELGYRYRAGAVIPDGSPEPTPDRDPQLYYQPTTWPGAHLPHAWLDGPGGRISTLDLVTGPHFSLLTGIGGEGWADAARRASDATGVPVDVHPIGTRDGLCDNYGDWAARREVQSTGAILVRPDRHVAWRADAYTPDAAASLSDVLAGLLADPARADAYSVR
;
A
#
# COMPACT_ATOMS: atom_id res chain seq x y z
N MET A 1 17.84 25.67 -26.16
CA MET A 1 17.15 24.40 -25.86
C MET A 1 15.70 24.74 -25.61
N ALA A 2 14.75 23.99 -26.15
CA ALA A 2 13.33 24.22 -25.86
C ALA A 2 13.08 23.90 -24.38
N GLU A 3 12.58 24.87 -23.63
CA GLU A 3 12.15 24.68 -22.24
C GLU A 3 10.79 23.99 -22.27
N ILE A 4 10.70 22.85 -21.58
CA ILE A 4 9.43 22.12 -21.43
C ILE A 4 8.75 22.68 -20.19
N GLU A 5 7.49 23.09 -20.33
CA GLU A 5 6.70 23.58 -19.21
C GLU A 5 5.49 22.67 -18.94
N VAL A 6 5.35 22.19 -17.70
CA VAL A 6 4.24 21.35 -17.22
C VAL A 6 3.82 21.77 -15.83
N PRO A 7 2.55 21.62 -15.45
CA PRO A 7 2.13 21.87 -14.06
C PRO A 7 2.85 21.00 -13.05
N VAL A 8 3.05 19.71 -13.34
CA VAL A 8 3.66 18.73 -12.44
C VAL A 8 4.71 17.91 -13.18
N LEU A 9 5.88 17.73 -12.56
CA LEU A 9 6.89 16.77 -12.95
C LEU A 9 6.92 15.62 -11.93
N ILE A 10 6.82 14.38 -12.40
CA ILE A 10 6.99 13.17 -11.60
C ILE A 10 8.32 12.52 -11.96
N VAL A 11 9.17 12.24 -10.99
CA VAL A 11 10.44 11.54 -11.16
C VAL A 11 10.33 10.13 -10.60
N GLY A 12 10.39 9.13 -11.49
CA GLY A 12 10.26 7.71 -11.19
C GLY A 12 8.94 7.10 -11.67
N ALA A 13 9.03 6.02 -12.45
CA ALA A 13 7.90 5.23 -12.97
C ALA A 13 7.70 3.91 -12.21
N GLY A 14 7.96 3.89 -10.90
CA GLY A 14 7.54 2.81 -10.02
C GLY A 14 6.05 2.92 -9.67
N PRO A 15 5.52 2.00 -8.83
CA PRO A 15 4.09 1.97 -8.50
C PRO A 15 3.54 3.29 -7.97
N ALA A 16 4.29 4.02 -7.12
CA ALA A 16 3.88 5.33 -6.60
C ALA A 16 3.74 6.37 -7.72
N GLY A 17 4.79 6.54 -8.55
CA GLY A 17 4.78 7.54 -9.62
C GLY A 17 3.76 7.24 -10.70
N LEU A 18 3.59 5.97 -11.09
CA LEU A 18 2.57 5.56 -12.07
C LEU A 18 1.15 5.73 -11.52
N THR A 19 0.93 5.46 -10.24
CA THR A 19 -0.37 5.73 -9.59
C THR A 19 -0.65 7.22 -9.54
N ALA A 20 0.34 8.04 -9.15
CA ALA A 20 0.20 9.50 -9.17
C ALA A 20 -0.11 10.02 -10.58
N SER A 21 0.57 9.49 -11.61
CA SER A 21 0.32 9.84 -13.01
C SER A 21 -1.13 9.54 -13.43
N ASN A 22 -1.61 8.32 -13.18
CA ASN A 22 -3.00 7.94 -13.51
C ASN A 22 -4.03 8.81 -12.77
N LEU A 23 -3.82 9.08 -11.49
CA LEU A 23 -4.74 9.89 -10.68
C LEU A 23 -4.73 11.36 -11.12
N LEU A 24 -3.56 11.95 -11.38
CA LEU A 24 -3.46 13.32 -11.89
C LEU A 24 -4.13 13.46 -13.26
N SER A 25 -3.96 12.47 -14.14
CA SER A 25 -4.67 12.43 -15.43
C SER A 25 -6.18 12.40 -15.24
N ARG A 26 -6.67 11.45 -14.41
CA ARG A 26 -8.09 11.33 -14.06
C ARG A 26 -8.66 12.64 -13.50
N TYR A 27 -7.83 13.40 -12.80
CA TYR A 27 -8.18 14.71 -12.24
C TYR A 27 -7.88 15.86 -13.22
N GLY A 28 -7.53 15.58 -14.49
CA GLY A 28 -7.30 16.56 -15.56
C GLY A 28 -6.09 17.46 -15.32
N VAL A 29 -5.03 16.96 -14.68
CA VAL A 29 -3.77 17.68 -14.46
C VAL A 29 -2.72 17.18 -15.43
N ARG A 30 -2.29 18.04 -16.36
CA ARG A 30 -1.19 17.72 -17.28
C ARG A 30 0.12 17.57 -16.51
N HIS A 31 0.90 16.54 -16.86
CA HIS A 31 2.17 16.25 -16.19
C HIS A 31 3.15 15.50 -17.10
N LEU A 32 4.43 15.59 -16.74
CA LEU A 32 5.50 14.78 -17.30
C LEU A 32 5.97 13.78 -16.24
N LEU A 33 6.06 12.51 -16.62
CA LEU A 33 6.71 11.47 -15.80
C LEU A 33 8.03 11.06 -16.46
N ALA A 34 9.14 11.17 -15.73
CA ALA A 34 10.47 10.81 -16.20
C ALA A 34 11.02 9.61 -15.42
N GLU A 35 11.48 8.58 -16.15
CA GLU A 35 12.08 7.37 -15.58
C GLU A 35 13.45 7.10 -16.22
N LYS A 36 14.47 6.88 -15.39
CA LYS A 36 15.86 6.64 -15.85
C LYS A 36 16.07 5.30 -16.56
N HIS A 37 15.24 4.30 -16.27
CA HIS A 37 15.29 2.98 -16.89
C HIS A 37 14.53 2.99 -18.23
N PRO A 38 14.86 2.06 -19.15
CA PRO A 38 14.22 2.01 -20.48
C PRO A 38 12.78 1.46 -20.43
N GLY A 39 12.31 0.99 -19.30
CA GLY A 39 10.98 0.41 -19.09
C GLY A 39 10.68 0.18 -17.62
N THR A 40 9.59 -0.54 -17.37
CA THR A 40 9.14 -0.96 -16.04
C THR A 40 10.09 -1.98 -15.40
N ALA A 41 9.85 -2.34 -14.14
CA ALA A 41 10.66 -3.32 -13.42
C ALA A 41 10.78 -4.64 -14.20
N HIS A 42 12.02 -5.09 -14.42
CA HIS A 42 12.33 -6.31 -15.16
C HIS A 42 12.59 -7.51 -14.24
N THR A 43 12.65 -7.31 -12.93
CA THR A 43 12.75 -8.35 -11.91
C THR A 43 11.63 -8.18 -10.89
N PRO A 44 10.97 -9.29 -10.49
CA PRO A 44 9.90 -9.23 -9.52
C PRO A 44 10.40 -8.69 -8.16
N ARG A 45 9.56 -7.85 -7.53
CA ARG A 45 9.81 -7.25 -6.21
C ARG A 45 8.58 -7.47 -5.32
N ALA A 46 7.84 -6.39 -5.02
CA ALA A 46 6.57 -6.50 -4.32
C ALA A 46 5.55 -7.29 -5.15
N HIS A 47 4.66 -8.01 -4.45
CA HIS A 47 3.67 -8.88 -5.11
C HIS A 47 2.31 -8.91 -4.38
N ILE A 48 2.27 -8.66 -3.07
CA ILE A 48 1.02 -8.59 -2.30
C ILE A 48 0.38 -7.23 -2.50
N VAL A 49 -0.86 -7.24 -3.00
CA VAL A 49 -1.69 -6.06 -3.17
C VAL A 49 -2.88 -6.20 -2.24
N ASN A 50 -2.89 -5.42 -1.16
CA ASN A 50 -3.93 -5.48 -0.14
C ASN A 50 -5.24 -4.83 -0.59
N GLN A 51 -6.31 -5.02 0.19
CA GLN A 51 -7.64 -4.52 -0.15
C GLN A 51 -7.64 -3.00 -0.38
N ARG A 52 -6.95 -2.22 0.46
CA ARG A 52 -6.87 -0.76 0.30
C ARG A 52 -6.30 -0.36 -1.05
N THR A 53 -5.28 -1.04 -1.50
CA THR A 53 -4.65 -0.77 -2.80
C THR A 53 -5.54 -1.19 -3.96
N VAL A 54 -6.23 -2.32 -3.86
CA VAL A 54 -7.19 -2.76 -4.89
C VAL A 54 -8.37 -1.78 -4.96
N GLU A 55 -8.83 -1.22 -3.83
CA GLU A 55 -9.84 -0.14 -3.81
C GLU A 55 -9.36 1.13 -4.54
N ILE A 56 -8.07 1.48 -4.42
CA ILE A 56 -7.49 2.59 -5.17
C ILE A 56 -7.50 2.29 -6.67
N PHE A 57 -7.15 1.08 -7.06
CA PHE A 57 -7.23 0.64 -8.46
C PHE A 57 -8.69 0.57 -8.96
N ARG A 58 -9.63 0.18 -8.10
CA ARG A 58 -11.07 0.27 -8.39
C ARG A 58 -11.50 1.72 -8.63
N HIS A 59 -11.03 2.68 -7.83
CA HIS A 59 -11.27 4.10 -8.05
C HIS A 59 -10.70 4.58 -9.40
N MET A 60 -9.59 4.02 -9.84
CA MET A 60 -8.97 4.32 -11.14
C MET A 60 -9.62 3.58 -12.31
N GLY A 61 -10.56 2.65 -12.06
CA GLY A 61 -11.17 1.79 -13.08
C GLY A 61 -10.27 0.65 -13.56
N LEU A 62 -9.25 0.28 -12.77
CA LEU A 62 -8.23 -0.71 -13.15
C LEU A 62 -8.37 -2.06 -12.43
N GLU A 63 -9.32 -2.20 -11.49
CA GLU A 63 -9.46 -3.41 -10.68
C GLU A 63 -9.61 -4.67 -11.54
N GLU A 64 -10.54 -4.68 -12.50
CA GLU A 64 -10.77 -5.84 -13.37
C GLU A 64 -9.55 -6.18 -14.23
N ARG A 65 -8.85 -5.15 -14.76
CA ARG A 65 -7.62 -5.36 -15.56
C ARG A 65 -6.51 -6.03 -14.75
N LEU A 66 -6.40 -5.68 -13.47
CA LEU A 66 -5.40 -6.25 -12.56
C LEU A 66 -5.80 -7.65 -12.08
N GLN A 67 -7.07 -7.85 -11.74
CA GLN A 67 -7.57 -9.19 -11.35
C GLN A 67 -7.40 -10.22 -12.48
N ALA A 68 -7.53 -9.81 -13.74
CA ALA A 68 -7.36 -10.68 -14.90
C ALA A 68 -5.93 -11.24 -15.06
N VAL A 69 -4.92 -10.56 -14.50
CA VAL A 69 -3.51 -10.94 -14.61
C VAL A 69 -2.87 -11.36 -13.29
N ALA A 70 -3.57 -11.17 -12.18
CA ALA A 70 -3.10 -11.49 -10.84
C ALA A 70 -3.43 -12.92 -10.43
N THR A 71 -2.72 -13.44 -9.43
CA THR A 71 -3.14 -14.66 -8.73
C THR A 71 -4.32 -14.31 -7.82
N PRO A 72 -5.47 -14.99 -7.96
CA PRO A 72 -6.64 -14.75 -7.13
C PRO A 72 -6.43 -15.19 -5.68
N ASN A 73 -7.22 -14.59 -4.76
CA ASN A 73 -7.06 -14.79 -3.32
C ASN A 73 -7.13 -16.26 -2.88
N GLU A 74 -7.96 -17.07 -3.54
CA GLU A 74 -8.14 -18.50 -3.22
C GLU A 74 -6.84 -19.30 -3.40
N LEU A 75 -5.97 -18.87 -4.30
CA LEU A 75 -4.66 -19.49 -4.54
C LEU A 75 -3.53 -18.90 -3.67
N MET A 76 -3.84 -17.92 -2.82
CA MET A 76 -2.90 -17.29 -1.88
C MET A 76 -3.03 -17.83 -0.44
N ALA A 77 -3.95 -18.75 -0.20
CA ALA A 77 -4.52 -19.04 1.11
C ALA A 77 -3.51 -19.43 2.20
N ASN A 78 -2.36 -19.96 1.84
CA ASN A 78 -1.45 -20.53 2.83
C ASN A 78 -0.07 -19.87 2.83
N ASN A 79 0.52 -19.81 4.03
CA ASN A 79 1.97 -19.78 4.24
C ASN A 79 2.40 -21.13 4.80
N VAL A 80 3.47 -21.69 4.24
CA VAL A 80 3.92 -23.06 4.51
C VAL A 80 5.37 -23.06 4.95
N TRP A 81 5.68 -23.73 6.05
CA TRP A 81 7.06 -24.03 6.51
C TRP A 81 7.37 -25.48 6.25
N HIS A 82 8.51 -25.74 5.62
CA HIS A 82 8.92 -27.08 5.19
C HIS A 82 10.43 -27.29 5.28
N THR A 83 10.86 -28.51 5.44
CA THR A 83 12.29 -28.88 5.33
C THR A 83 12.77 -28.92 3.89
N SER A 84 11.89 -29.33 2.97
CA SER A 84 11.93 -29.12 1.53
C SER A 84 10.50 -29.26 0.99
N LEU A 85 10.22 -28.83 -0.26
CA LEU A 85 8.87 -28.98 -0.83
C LEU A 85 8.45 -30.45 -0.98
N ALA A 86 9.39 -31.33 -1.32
CA ALA A 86 9.17 -32.79 -1.40
C ALA A 86 9.28 -33.48 -0.03
N GLY A 87 9.78 -32.78 0.98
CA GLY A 87 10.05 -33.34 2.30
C GLY A 87 8.93 -33.07 3.30
N LEU A 88 9.34 -32.85 4.56
CA LEU A 88 8.43 -32.68 5.68
C LEU A 88 7.84 -31.26 5.70
N GLU A 89 6.52 -31.15 5.67
CA GLU A 89 5.82 -29.92 6.04
C GLU A 89 5.71 -29.85 7.56
N VAL A 90 6.31 -28.81 8.17
CA VAL A 90 6.38 -28.67 9.62
C VAL A 90 5.30 -27.77 10.19
N ALA A 91 4.82 -26.82 9.37
CA ALA A 91 3.75 -25.91 9.77
C ALA A 91 3.04 -25.31 8.56
N ARG A 92 1.78 -24.93 8.76
CA ARG A 92 0.98 -24.19 7.80
C ARG A 92 0.05 -23.24 8.56
N MET A 93 -0.16 -22.05 8.01
CA MET A 93 -1.19 -21.13 8.50
C MET A 93 -1.97 -20.51 7.34
N TYR A 94 -3.21 -20.11 7.60
CA TYR A 94 -3.97 -19.28 6.70
C TYR A 94 -3.40 -17.85 6.69
N ALA A 95 -3.31 -17.27 5.51
CA ALA A 95 -2.79 -15.92 5.31
C ALA A 95 -3.74 -15.07 4.46
N TRP A 96 -3.54 -13.77 4.48
CA TRP A 96 -4.21 -12.82 3.59
C TRP A 96 -5.74 -12.86 3.69
N GLY A 97 -6.24 -13.04 4.92
CA GLY A 97 -7.67 -13.08 5.19
C GLY A 97 -8.40 -14.35 4.76
N SER A 98 -7.70 -15.38 4.27
CA SER A 98 -8.34 -16.58 3.73
C SER A 98 -8.81 -17.59 4.79
N GLY A 99 -8.37 -17.44 6.04
CA GLY A 99 -8.76 -18.33 7.13
C GLY A 99 -10.24 -18.20 7.51
N PRO A 100 -10.88 -19.28 7.98
CA PRO A 100 -12.31 -19.29 8.32
C PRO A 100 -12.65 -18.29 9.45
N ASP A 101 -11.69 -17.95 10.29
CA ASP A 101 -11.79 -16.96 11.36
C ASP A 101 -11.61 -15.51 10.88
N ARG A 102 -11.14 -15.29 9.66
CA ARG A 102 -10.80 -13.99 9.08
C ARG A 102 -11.61 -13.62 7.84
N ALA A 103 -11.97 -14.59 7.01
CA ALA A 103 -12.57 -14.37 5.71
C ALA A 103 -13.80 -13.46 5.76
N ALA A 104 -14.67 -13.63 6.76
CA ALA A 104 -15.85 -12.80 6.94
C ALA A 104 -15.51 -11.32 7.26
N ASP A 105 -14.42 -11.07 8.01
CA ASP A 105 -13.98 -9.70 8.31
C ASP A 105 -13.46 -9.01 7.05
N TYR A 106 -12.64 -9.70 6.25
CA TYR A 106 -12.14 -9.17 4.98
C TYR A 106 -13.26 -8.90 3.97
N HIS A 107 -14.22 -9.81 3.82
CA HIS A 107 -15.36 -9.62 2.91
C HIS A 107 -16.27 -8.46 3.31
N ARG A 108 -16.41 -8.20 4.62
CA ARG A 108 -17.22 -7.08 5.11
C ARG A 108 -16.49 -5.75 5.08
N ALA A 109 -15.16 -5.76 5.02
CA ALA A 109 -14.34 -4.55 5.09
C ALA A 109 -14.24 -3.83 3.75
N SER A 110 -14.31 -4.56 2.63
CA SER A 110 -14.01 -4.01 1.31
C SER A 110 -14.79 -4.73 0.21
N PRO A 111 -15.20 -4.02 -0.86
CA PRO A 111 -15.75 -4.63 -2.06
C PRO A 111 -14.69 -5.36 -2.90
N SER A 112 -13.42 -5.15 -2.59
CA SER A 112 -12.26 -5.58 -3.36
C SER A 112 -11.48 -6.66 -2.62
N PRO A 113 -11.08 -7.77 -3.26
CA PRO A 113 -10.25 -8.80 -2.64
C PRO A 113 -8.78 -8.38 -2.58
N MET A 114 -7.99 -9.02 -1.71
CA MET A 114 -6.55 -9.03 -1.85
C MET A 114 -6.14 -9.88 -3.05
N ILE A 115 -5.06 -9.49 -3.73
CA ILE A 115 -4.52 -10.24 -4.88
C ILE A 115 -2.99 -10.35 -4.78
N ASN A 116 -2.43 -11.38 -5.40
CA ASN A 116 -1.00 -11.47 -5.64
C ASN A 116 -0.71 -11.02 -7.08
N CYS A 117 -0.20 -9.80 -7.20
CA CYS A 117 0.14 -9.19 -8.49
C CYS A 117 1.59 -8.68 -8.45
N PRO A 118 2.55 -9.46 -8.94
CA PRO A 118 3.95 -9.05 -8.96
C PRO A 118 4.15 -7.71 -9.66
N GLN A 119 5.07 -6.91 -9.15
CA GLN A 119 5.36 -5.57 -9.67
C GLN A 119 5.68 -5.57 -11.17
N THR A 120 6.32 -6.62 -11.68
CA THR A 120 6.58 -6.82 -13.12
C THR A 120 5.32 -7.01 -13.97
N VAL A 121 4.20 -7.34 -13.35
CA VAL A 121 2.88 -7.49 -14.00
C VAL A 121 2.03 -6.24 -13.75
N LEU A 122 2.09 -5.68 -12.54
CA LEU A 122 1.35 -4.48 -12.13
C LEU A 122 1.76 -3.23 -12.91
N GLU A 123 3.07 -2.95 -12.99
CA GLU A 123 3.57 -1.71 -13.61
C GLU A 123 3.19 -1.57 -15.09
N PRO A 124 3.30 -2.61 -15.95
CA PRO A 124 2.80 -2.53 -17.33
C PRO A 124 1.34 -2.12 -17.42
N VAL A 125 0.45 -2.66 -16.58
CA VAL A 125 -0.97 -2.28 -16.55
C VAL A 125 -1.14 -0.80 -16.20
N LEU A 126 -0.36 -0.30 -15.23
CA LEU A 126 -0.40 1.12 -14.84
C LEU A 126 0.16 2.04 -15.94
N VAL A 127 1.21 1.63 -16.66
CA VAL A 127 1.78 2.37 -17.79
C VAL A 127 0.79 2.46 -18.95
N ASP A 128 0.19 1.33 -19.31
CA ASP A 128 -0.78 1.27 -20.40
C ASP A 128 -1.99 2.15 -20.10
N ALA A 129 -2.49 2.08 -18.86
CA ALA A 129 -3.58 2.96 -18.41
C ALA A 129 -3.19 4.43 -18.44
N ALA A 130 -1.98 4.80 -17.99
CA ALA A 130 -1.52 6.19 -18.00
C ALA A 130 -1.37 6.73 -19.42
N ARG A 131 -0.97 5.90 -20.38
CA ARG A 131 -0.85 6.29 -21.81
C ARG A 131 -2.19 6.52 -22.52
N GLU A 132 -3.29 6.04 -21.96
CA GLU A 132 -4.64 6.31 -22.48
C GLU A 132 -5.09 7.77 -22.24
N TRP A 133 -4.40 8.49 -21.33
CA TRP A 133 -4.73 9.86 -20.96
C TRP A 133 -3.89 10.91 -21.70
N PRO A 134 -4.51 11.94 -22.32
CA PRO A 134 -3.78 13.02 -22.98
C PRO A 134 -3.02 13.93 -22.01
N GLU A 135 -3.34 13.89 -20.70
CA GLU A 135 -2.67 14.65 -19.65
C GLU A 135 -1.29 14.10 -19.31
N ALA A 136 -1.01 12.82 -19.60
CA ALA A 136 0.22 12.15 -19.22
C ALA A 136 1.23 12.11 -20.36
N GLU A 137 2.41 12.69 -20.14
CA GLU A 137 3.58 12.44 -20.97
C GLU A 137 4.56 11.56 -20.17
N ILE A 138 4.87 10.34 -20.67
CA ILE A 138 5.75 9.39 -20.01
C ILE A 138 7.03 9.22 -20.82
N ARG A 139 8.19 9.48 -20.19
CA ARG A 139 9.51 9.35 -20.80
C ARG A 139 10.36 8.34 -20.03
N PHE A 140 10.53 7.18 -20.61
CA PHE A 140 11.53 6.19 -20.17
C PHE A 140 12.91 6.51 -20.76
N GLY A 141 13.98 6.15 -20.03
CA GLY A 141 15.36 6.48 -20.40
C GLY A 141 15.76 7.92 -20.09
N HIS A 142 14.93 8.66 -19.35
CA HIS A 142 15.19 10.06 -18.97
C HIS A 142 15.52 10.17 -17.48
N GLU A 143 16.77 10.48 -17.17
CA GLU A 143 17.31 10.53 -15.81
C GLU A 143 17.18 11.93 -15.22
N PHE A 144 16.61 12.03 -14.03
CA PHE A 144 16.66 13.24 -13.22
C PHE A 144 18.10 13.49 -12.74
N VAL A 145 18.60 14.71 -12.94
CA VAL A 145 19.94 15.13 -12.59
C VAL A 145 19.93 16.06 -11.38
N SER A 146 19.17 17.14 -11.46
CA SER A 146 19.10 18.16 -10.40
C SER A 146 17.86 19.03 -10.55
N PHE A 147 17.57 19.82 -9.51
CA PHE A 147 16.57 20.88 -9.58
C PHE A 147 17.03 22.15 -8.84
N THR A 148 16.38 23.24 -9.16
CA THR A 148 16.31 24.47 -8.36
C THR A 148 14.85 24.85 -8.17
N GLN A 149 14.50 25.51 -7.06
CA GLN A 149 13.15 26.03 -6.86
C GLN A 149 13.17 27.51 -6.49
N ASP A 150 12.11 28.19 -6.86
CA ASP A 150 11.82 29.58 -6.53
C ASP A 150 10.34 29.71 -6.07
N PRO A 151 9.85 30.92 -5.70
CA PRO A 151 8.46 31.09 -5.26
C PRO A 151 7.41 30.64 -6.29
N ASP A 152 7.73 30.63 -7.59
CA ASP A 152 6.79 30.36 -8.67
C ASP A 152 6.82 28.90 -9.15
N GLY A 153 7.94 28.18 -8.93
CA GLY A 153 8.03 26.79 -9.42
C GLY A 153 9.37 26.12 -9.16
N VAL A 154 9.55 25.02 -9.87
CA VAL A 154 10.75 24.18 -9.86
C VAL A 154 11.30 24.07 -11.29
N THR A 155 12.60 24.27 -11.47
CA THR A 155 13.31 23.98 -12.72
C THR A 155 14.15 22.73 -12.53
N ALA A 156 13.73 21.63 -13.14
CA ALA A 156 14.43 20.36 -13.10
C ALA A 156 15.31 20.15 -14.33
N THR A 157 16.49 19.60 -14.14
CA THR A 157 17.39 19.18 -15.21
C THR A 157 17.26 17.69 -15.41
N LEU A 158 16.92 17.26 -16.62
CA LEU A 158 16.82 15.87 -17.04
C LEU A 158 17.89 15.55 -18.09
N ARG A 159 18.30 14.28 -18.15
CA ARG A 159 19.21 13.74 -19.17
C ARG A 159 18.53 12.61 -19.93
N ASP A 160 18.46 12.70 -21.24
CA ASP A 160 18.15 11.57 -22.12
C ASP A 160 19.36 10.61 -22.11
N ARG A 161 19.18 9.40 -21.61
CA ARG A 161 20.26 8.39 -21.51
C ARG A 161 20.59 7.73 -22.85
N GLY A 162 19.69 7.85 -23.82
CA GLY A 162 19.90 7.34 -25.18
C GLY A 162 20.80 8.25 -26.00
N THR A 163 20.57 9.57 -25.96
CA THR A 163 21.33 10.57 -26.72
C THR A 163 22.43 11.24 -25.90
N GLY A 164 22.31 11.27 -24.58
CA GLY A 164 23.17 12.02 -23.68
C GLY A 164 22.75 13.49 -23.52
N ASP A 165 21.72 13.94 -24.22
CA ASP A 165 21.25 15.32 -24.20
C ASP A 165 20.70 15.70 -22.82
N VAL A 166 21.03 16.90 -22.38
CA VAL A 166 20.53 17.50 -21.14
C VAL A 166 19.56 18.61 -21.48
N TYR A 167 18.40 18.62 -20.82
CA TYR A 167 17.36 19.62 -21.03
C TYR A 167 16.68 20.01 -19.71
N GLN A 168 15.96 21.12 -19.71
CA GLN A 168 15.26 21.62 -18.55
C GLN A 168 13.75 21.46 -18.68
N VAL A 169 13.12 21.19 -17.52
CA VAL A 169 11.67 21.13 -17.35
C VAL A 169 11.28 22.12 -16.26
N ARG A 170 10.47 23.11 -16.61
CA ARG A 170 9.84 24.01 -15.64
C ARG A 170 8.51 23.43 -15.20
N CYS A 171 8.29 23.32 -13.87
CA CYS A 171 7.03 22.86 -13.32
C CYS A 171 6.62 23.67 -12.09
N ARG A 172 5.33 23.63 -11.73
CA ARG A 172 4.86 24.26 -10.50
C ARG A 172 5.18 23.41 -9.28
N TYR A 173 5.13 22.08 -9.44
CA TYR A 173 5.46 21.10 -8.39
C TYR A 173 6.24 19.93 -8.97
N LEU A 174 7.19 19.42 -8.16
CA LEU A 174 7.96 18.23 -8.47
C LEU A 174 7.61 17.13 -7.46
N ILE A 175 7.34 15.92 -7.96
CA ILE A 175 7.11 14.73 -7.16
C ILE A 175 8.30 13.79 -7.30
N GLY A 176 9.02 13.51 -6.20
CA GLY A 176 10.04 12.50 -6.11
C GLY A 176 9.44 11.14 -5.75
N ALA A 177 9.37 10.24 -6.74
CA ALA A 177 8.96 8.85 -6.62
C ALA A 177 10.07 7.91 -7.11
N ASP A 178 11.35 8.34 -6.98
CA ASP A 178 12.55 7.75 -7.57
C ASP A 178 13.21 6.68 -6.68
N GLY A 179 12.44 6.17 -5.70
CA GLY A 179 12.76 4.97 -4.93
C GLY A 179 13.81 5.16 -3.85
N GLY A 180 14.27 4.07 -3.25
CA GLY A 180 15.10 4.06 -2.05
C GLY A 180 16.49 4.72 -2.18
N ARG A 181 16.89 5.17 -3.36
CA ARG A 181 18.10 5.96 -3.61
C ARG A 181 17.72 7.30 -4.26
N SER A 182 16.69 7.93 -3.71
CA SER A 182 16.11 9.16 -4.25
C SER A 182 17.10 10.30 -4.29
N ARG A 183 17.40 10.78 -5.50
CA ARG A 183 18.13 12.03 -5.71
C ARG A 183 17.30 13.27 -5.43
N VAL A 184 15.99 13.16 -5.63
CA VAL A 184 15.06 14.26 -5.33
C VAL A 184 15.06 14.55 -3.83
N VAL A 185 14.94 13.52 -2.99
CA VAL A 185 14.96 13.63 -1.52
C VAL A 185 16.30 14.16 -1.02
N GLU A 186 17.42 13.63 -1.56
CA GLU A 186 18.78 14.09 -1.23
C GLU A 186 18.94 15.58 -1.52
N GLN A 187 18.60 16.04 -2.71
CA GLN A 187 18.76 17.44 -3.12
C GLN A 187 17.76 18.38 -2.45
N ALA A 188 16.56 17.90 -2.11
CA ALA A 188 15.58 18.65 -1.34
C ALA A 188 16.01 18.83 0.14
N GLY A 189 17.04 18.10 0.60
CA GLY A 189 17.49 18.15 1.98
C GLY A 189 16.44 17.61 2.96
N LEU A 190 15.62 16.62 2.53
CA LEU A 190 14.66 15.96 3.40
C LEU A 190 15.38 14.96 4.31
N PRO A 191 15.38 15.16 5.64
CA PRO A 191 16.10 14.27 6.56
C PRO A 191 15.47 12.86 6.55
N ILE A 192 16.31 11.84 6.50
CA ILE A 192 15.93 10.43 6.65
C ILE A 192 16.43 9.94 8.00
N GLU A 193 15.53 9.50 8.86
CA GLU A 193 15.84 8.90 10.16
C GLU A 193 15.87 7.37 10.09
N GLY A 194 16.60 6.74 11.01
CA GLY A 194 16.65 5.29 11.16
C GLY A 194 17.92 4.66 10.59
N GLU A 195 17.92 3.34 10.47
CA GLU A 195 19.08 2.54 10.13
C GLU A 195 19.04 2.02 8.70
N ALA A 196 20.18 2.14 8.01
CA ALA A 196 20.37 1.59 6.68
C ALA A 196 21.32 0.39 6.71
N GLY A 197 21.17 -0.54 5.78
CA GLY A 197 22.13 -1.62 5.59
C GLY A 197 22.05 -2.74 6.63
N LEU A 198 20.89 -2.97 7.21
CA LEU A 198 20.68 -4.02 8.22
C LEU A 198 21.01 -5.43 7.72
N ALA A 199 20.70 -5.71 6.47
CA ALA A 199 21.06 -6.95 5.78
C ALA A 199 20.96 -6.75 4.27
N THR A 200 21.51 -7.71 3.52
CA THR A 200 21.38 -7.77 2.06
C THR A 200 20.55 -9.01 1.68
N ALA A 201 19.70 -8.88 0.68
CA ALA A 201 18.97 -9.99 0.11
C ALA A 201 19.24 -10.11 -1.40
N VAL A 202 19.34 -11.35 -1.86
CA VAL A 202 19.41 -11.72 -3.27
C VAL A 202 18.10 -12.39 -3.65
N ASN A 203 17.47 -11.87 -4.68
CA ASN A 203 16.35 -12.49 -5.34
C ASN A 203 16.85 -13.24 -6.57
N VAL A 204 16.45 -14.49 -6.70
CA VAL A 204 16.65 -15.30 -7.90
C VAL A 204 15.28 -15.53 -8.52
N TRP A 205 15.03 -14.91 -9.66
CA TRP A 205 13.80 -15.13 -10.43
C TRP A 205 13.98 -16.32 -11.35
N PHE A 206 13.06 -17.29 -11.28
CA PHE A 206 13.14 -18.52 -12.05
C PHE A 206 11.77 -19.08 -12.43
N GLU A 207 11.77 -19.97 -13.44
CA GLU A 207 10.62 -20.76 -13.86
C GLU A 207 10.91 -22.24 -13.66
N ALA A 208 9.96 -22.97 -13.09
CA ALA A 208 9.97 -24.42 -12.95
C ALA A 208 8.55 -24.91 -12.65
N ASP A 209 8.13 -26.02 -13.24
CA ASP A 209 6.84 -26.64 -12.86
C ASP A 209 6.97 -27.32 -11.49
N LEU A 210 6.38 -26.68 -10.48
CA LEU A 210 6.31 -27.17 -9.10
C LEU A 210 4.87 -27.60 -8.71
N THR A 211 3.98 -27.79 -9.68
CA THR A 211 2.57 -28.15 -9.48
C THR A 211 2.38 -29.34 -8.56
N GLN A 212 3.16 -30.41 -8.72
CA GLN A 212 3.07 -31.62 -7.90
C GLN A 212 3.34 -31.38 -6.41
N TYR A 213 4.15 -30.35 -6.07
CA TYR A 213 4.52 -30.02 -4.69
C TYR A 213 3.59 -28.98 -4.05
N LEU A 214 2.87 -28.18 -4.85
CA LEU A 214 2.21 -26.97 -4.38
C LEU A 214 0.70 -26.92 -4.58
N ALA A 215 0.14 -27.59 -5.61
CA ALA A 215 -1.28 -27.48 -5.94
C ALA A 215 -2.23 -27.93 -4.81
N HIS A 216 -1.80 -28.87 -3.96
CA HIS A 216 -2.59 -29.36 -2.80
C HIS A 216 -2.50 -28.44 -1.57
N ARG A 217 -1.66 -27.40 -1.60
CA ARG A 217 -1.43 -26.42 -0.54
C ARG A 217 -1.19 -25.03 -1.15
N PRO A 218 -2.19 -24.48 -1.88
CA PRO A 218 -2.02 -23.24 -2.61
C PRO A 218 -1.64 -22.09 -1.65
N GLY A 219 -0.59 -21.37 -2.01
CA GLY A 219 -0.05 -20.29 -1.21
C GLY A 219 0.92 -19.43 -2.00
N VAL A 220 1.40 -18.37 -1.37
CA VAL A 220 2.33 -17.43 -1.99
C VAL A 220 3.73 -17.56 -1.40
N LEU A 221 3.85 -17.88 -0.12
CA LEU A 221 5.13 -17.97 0.58
C LEU A 221 5.38 -19.38 1.10
N TYR A 222 6.52 -19.94 0.71
CA TYR A 222 6.99 -21.26 1.14
C TYR A 222 8.35 -21.07 1.81
N TRP A 223 8.36 -21.25 3.14
CA TRP A 223 9.49 -20.97 4.02
C TRP A 223 10.34 -22.23 4.20
N HIS A 224 11.59 -22.15 3.75
CA HIS A 224 12.54 -23.23 3.97
C HIS A 224 13.06 -23.20 5.40
N ALA A 225 12.72 -24.23 6.18
CA ALA A 225 13.05 -24.41 7.59
C ALA A 225 13.71 -25.77 7.82
N ALA A 226 14.81 -26.04 7.11
CA ALA A 226 15.56 -27.27 7.25
C ALA A 226 16.64 -27.11 8.34
N PRO A 227 16.91 -28.17 9.15
CA PRO A 227 18.07 -28.22 10.03
C PRO A 227 19.38 -27.98 9.29
N GLY A 228 20.37 -27.37 9.96
CA GLY A 228 21.68 -27.06 9.34
C GLY A 228 21.68 -25.90 8.35
N THR A 229 20.53 -25.22 8.14
CA THR A 229 20.45 -24.01 7.31
C THR A 229 20.56 -22.75 8.16
N PRO A 230 20.99 -21.61 7.58
CA PRO A 230 21.08 -20.36 8.32
C PRO A 230 19.79 -20.03 9.08
N PHE A 231 19.94 -19.61 10.34
CA PHE A 231 18.83 -19.37 11.25
C PHE A 231 17.89 -18.25 10.77
N LEU A 232 18.46 -17.15 10.30
CA LEU A 232 17.72 -16.09 9.66
C LEU A 232 17.33 -16.48 8.22
N THR A 233 16.76 -15.60 7.48
CA THR A 233 16.17 -15.78 6.14
C THR A 233 17.13 -16.31 5.05
N GLY A 234 18.41 -16.53 5.38
CA GLY A 234 19.43 -17.07 4.47
C GLY A 234 19.14 -18.45 3.88
N ALA A 235 18.20 -19.19 4.48
CA ALA A 235 17.82 -20.51 4.02
C ALA A 235 17.14 -20.56 2.62
N GLY A 236 16.55 -19.44 2.19
CA GLY A 236 15.75 -19.34 0.97
C GLY A 236 14.25 -19.48 1.23
N THR A 237 13.50 -18.44 0.85
CA THR A 237 12.04 -18.45 0.83
C THR A 237 11.60 -18.46 -0.61
N LEU A 238 10.68 -19.34 -1.00
CA LEU A 238 10.07 -19.29 -2.32
C LEU A 238 8.82 -18.42 -2.28
N ILE A 239 8.80 -17.43 -3.15
CA ILE A 239 7.64 -16.59 -3.42
C ILE A 239 7.02 -17.04 -4.73
N CYS A 240 5.77 -17.49 -4.70
CA CYS A 240 5.04 -17.89 -5.89
C CYS A 240 4.42 -16.67 -6.55
N HIS A 241 4.89 -16.31 -7.74
CA HIS A 241 4.39 -15.18 -8.52
C HIS A 241 3.29 -15.58 -9.50
N ARG A 242 3.39 -16.77 -10.06
CA ARG A 242 2.34 -17.38 -10.88
C ARG A 242 2.22 -18.86 -10.51
N PRO A 243 1.03 -19.35 -10.17
CA PRO A 243 0.80 -20.73 -9.75
C PRO A 243 0.97 -21.72 -10.91
N TRP A 244 1.82 -22.71 -10.86
CA TRP A 244 2.93 -22.97 -9.91
C TRP A 244 4.17 -23.17 -10.74
N ASP A 245 4.47 -22.20 -11.59
CA ASP A 245 5.53 -22.26 -12.58
C ASP A 245 6.49 -21.05 -12.56
N GLN A 246 6.17 -19.98 -11.82
CA GLN A 246 7.04 -18.81 -11.74
C GLN A 246 7.27 -18.36 -10.30
N PHE A 247 8.54 -18.23 -9.91
CA PHE A 247 8.95 -18.02 -8.52
C PHE A 247 10.09 -17.02 -8.40
N VAL A 248 10.17 -16.44 -7.18
CA VAL A 248 11.39 -15.81 -6.69
C VAL A 248 11.88 -16.58 -5.47
N MET A 249 13.13 -17.01 -5.48
CA MET A 249 13.84 -17.45 -4.30
C MET A 249 14.53 -16.25 -3.66
N VAL A 250 14.29 -16.03 -2.37
CA VAL A 250 14.90 -14.96 -1.59
C VAL A 250 15.90 -15.55 -0.62
N CYS A 251 17.16 -15.13 -0.71
CA CYS A 251 18.21 -15.47 0.25
C CYS A 251 18.73 -14.17 0.88
N SER A 252 18.73 -14.07 2.20
CA SER A 252 19.28 -12.92 2.93
C SER A 252 20.60 -13.31 3.61
N TYR A 253 21.53 -12.37 3.67
CA TYR A 253 22.85 -12.57 4.27
C TYR A 253 23.40 -11.25 4.84
N ASP A 254 24.35 -11.37 5.74
CA ASP A 254 25.15 -10.24 6.22
C ASP A 254 26.35 -10.03 5.28
N PRO A 255 26.40 -8.90 4.54
CA PRO A 255 27.47 -8.65 3.58
C PRO A 255 28.86 -8.47 4.23
N ALA A 256 28.94 -8.29 5.55
CA ALA A 256 30.21 -8.21 6.28
C ALA A 256 30.85 -9.58 6.50
N THR A 257 30.05 -10.64 6.54
CA THR A 257 30.48 -12.00 6.90
C THR A 257 30.33 -13.02 5.77
N GLU A 258 29.46 -12.75 4.81
CA GLU A 258 29.08 -13.72 3.75
C GLU A 258 28.91 -13.03 2.40
N THR A 259 29.05 -13.80 1.33
CA THR A 259 28.72 -13.37 -0.04
C THR A 259 27.98 -14.51 -0.76
N ILE A 260 26.80 -14.19 -1.30
CA ILE A 260 26.03 -15.14 -2.10
C ILE A 260 26.43 -14.99 -3.57
N PRO A 261 26.91 -16.08 -4.23
CA PRO A 261 27.24 -16.03 -5.64
C PRO A 261 26.01 -15.73 -6.51
N HIS A 262 26.17 -14.85 -7.49
CA HIS A 262 25.12 -14.56 -8.48
C HIS A 262 25.36 -15.41 -9.75
N THR A 263 25.47 -16.72 -9.57
CA THR A 263 25.69 -17.66 -10.67
C THR A 263 24.50 -18.60 -10.84
N GLU A 264 24.32 -19.07 -12.08
CA GLU A 264 23.24 -20.01 -12.39
C GLU A 264 23.42 -21.33 -11.64
N GLU A 265 24.66 -21.81 -11.51
CA GLU A 265 25.00 -23.03 -10.80
C GLU A 265 24.58 -22.99 -9.33
N PHE A 266 24.92 -21.89 -8.63
CA PHE A 266 24.48 -21.68 -7.25
C PHE A 266 22.95 -21.67 -7.15
N ALA A 267 22.28 -20.92 -8.03
CA ALA A 267 20.83 -20.79 -8.01
C ALA A 267 20.14 -22.14 -8.25
N VAL A 268 20.58 -22.90 -9.26
CA VAL A 268 20.01 -24.22 -9.59
C VAL A 268 20.19 -25.21 -8.44
N GLU A 269 21.40 -25.27 -7.85
CA GLU A 269 21.68 -26.17 -6.74
C GLU A 269 20.82 -25.78 -5.52
N ARG A 270 20.72 -24.51 -5.20
CA ARG A 270 19.92 -24.03 -4.06
C ARG A 270 18.43 -24.29 -4.24
N ILE A 271 17.89 -24.08 -5.45
CA ILE A 271 16.49 -24.38 -5.76
C ILE A 271 16.23 -25.88 -5.60
N ARG A 272 17.11 -26.76 -6.10
CA ARG A 272 16.99 -28.22 -5.93
C ARG A 272 16.97 -28.64 -4.47
N GLN A 273 17.80 -28.03 -3.62
CA GLN A 273 17.81 -28.29 -2.17
C GLN A 273 16.49 -27.86 -1.53
N ILE A 274 15.97 -26.66 -1.85
CA ILE A 274 14.69 -26.15 -1.30
C ILE A 274 13.52 -27.01 -1.78
N VAL A 275 13.52 -27.42 -3.05
CA VAL A 275 12.49 -28.32 -3.58
C VAL A 275 12.64 -29.74 -3.02
N GLY A 276 13.87 -30.20 -2.77
CA GLY A 276 14.16 -31.57 -2.34
C GLY A 276 14.09 -32.57 -3.49
N ASP A 277 14.29 -32.11 -4.74
CA ASP A 277 14.30 -32.95 -5.94
C ASP A 277 15.45 -32.51 -6.86
N PRO A 278 16.51 -33.36 -7.00
CA PRO A 278 17.65 -33.05 -7.82
C PRO A 278 17.34 -33.07 -9.32
N THR A 279 16.19 -33.59 -9.73
CA THR A 279 15.81 -33.70 -11.16
C THR A 279 15.17 -32.40 -11.69
N ILE A 280 14.78 -31.48 -10.83
CA ILE A 280 14.22 -30.18 -11.23
C ILE A 280 15.22 -29.39 -12.07
N LYS A 281 14.73 -28.84 -13.15
CA LYS A 281 15.49 -28.02 -14.10
C LYS A 281 14.95 -26.58 -14.10
N PRO A 282 15.30 -25.76 -13.11
CA PRO A 282 14.83 -24.38 -13.09
C PRO A 282 15.48 -23.57 -14.22
N LEU A 283 14.68 -22.76 -14.90
CA LEU A 283 15.15 -21.77 -15.86
C LEU A 283 15.37 -20.44 -15.10
N ILE A 284 16.63 -20.07 -14.90
CA ILE A 284 16.98 -18.83 -14.22
C ILE A 284 16.72 -17.65 -15.16
N LYS A 285 15.88 -16.70 -14.71
CA LYS A 285 15.49 -15.51 -15.47
C LYS A 285 16.31 -14.28 -15.09
N GLY A 286 16.83 -14.23 -13.87
CA GLY A 286 17.66 -13.12 -13.43
C GLY A 286 17.90 -13.07 -11.92
N PHE A 287 18.79 -12.16 -11.56
CA PHE A 287 19.17 -11.86 -10.18
C PHE A 287 18.91 -10.38 -9.86
N SER A 288 18.53 -10.11 -8.64
CA SER A 288 18.54 -8.73 -8.12
C SER A 288 18.93 -8.72 -6.66
N THR A 289 19.68 -7.68 -6.27
CA THR A 289 20.14 -7.48 -4.90
C THR A 289 19.49 -6.22 -4.34
N TRP A 290 19.08 -6.29 -3.09
CA TRP A 290 18.51 -5.16 -2.37
C TRP A 290 18.93 -5.18 -0.91
N THR A 291 18.86 -4.01 -0.28
CA THR A 291 19.29 -3.79 1.10
C THR A 291 18.06 -3.62 1.98
N ILE A 292 18.07 -4.29 3.14
CA ILE A 292 17.06 -4.15 4.17
C ILE A 292 17.39 -2.88 4.97
N ASN A 293 16.40 -1.99 5.11
CA ASN A 293 16.52 -0.75 5.84
C ASN A 293 15.36 -0.61 6.83
N HIS A 294 15.54 0.23 7.84
CA HIS A 294 14.53 0.73 8.74
C HIS A 294 14.63 2.25 8.75
N GLN A 295 14.03 2.90 7.73
CA GLN A 295 14.21 4.32 7.49
C GLN A 295 12.89 5.00 7.13
N VAL A 296 12.67 6.20 7.67
CA VAL A 296 11.55 7.08 7.29
C VAL A 296 12.03 8.52 7.25
N ALA A 297 11.52 9.29 6.29
CA ALA A 297 11.77 10.72 6.24
C ALA A 297 11.01 11.43 7.37
N ASP A 298 11.64 12.43 7.96
CA ASP A 298 11.02 13.30 8.97
C ASP A 298 9.88 14.13 8.36
N ARG A 299 10.05 14.52 7.09
CA ARG A 299 9.03 15.24 6.31
C ARG A 299 9.06 14.80 4.85
N TYR A 300 7.89 14.90 4.19
CA TYR A 300 7.66 14.45 2.81
C TYR A 300 7.56 15.61 1.81
N ARG A 301 7.78 16.84 2.28
CA ARG A 301 7.68 18.05 1.48
C ARG A 301 8.76 19.06 1.85
N GLU A 302 9.33 19.73 0.84
CA GLU A 302 10.15 20.93 0.98
C GLU A 302 9.78 21.94 -0.12
N GLY A 303 9.07 23.00 0.28
CA GLY A 303 8.59 24.01 -0.67
C GLY A 303 7.62 23.40 -1.70
N ARG A 304 8.05 23.39 -2.97
CA ARG A 304 7.29 22.85 -4.11
C ARG A 304 7.70 21.43 -4.52
N VAL A 305 8.59 20.82 -3.74
CA VAL A 305 9.04 19.44 -3.95
C VAL A 305 8.37 18.53 -2.93
N LEU A 306 7.69 17.49 -3.41
CA LEU A 306 7.04 16.47 -2.59
C LEU A 306 7.67 15.11 -2.91
N ALA A 307 7.71 14.22 -1.93
CA ALA A 307 8.28 12.89 -2.12
C ALA A 307 7.32 11.81 -1.59
N MET A 308 7.39 10.59 -2.15
CA MET A 308 6.49 9.49 -1.82
C MET A 308 7.15 8.12 -1.99
N GLY A 309 6.56 7.11 -1.36
CA GLY A 309 6.97 5.71 -1.47
C GLY A 309 8.36 5.47 -0.90
N ASP A 310 9.12 4.55 -1.51
CA ASP A 310 10.45 4.18 -1.05
C ASP A 310 11.44 5.37 -1.00
N ALA A 311 11.12 6.49 -1.62
CA ALA A 311 11.92 7.70 -1.48
C ALA A 311 11.91 8.24 -0.03
N VAL A 312 10.81 8.05 0.70
CA VAL A 312 10.59 8.59 2.05
C VAL A 312 10.38 7.55 3.15
N HIS A 313 10.09 6.28 2.82
CA HIS A 313 9.98 5.19 3.81
C HIS A 313 10.52 3.87 3.23
N ARG A 314 11.46 3.27 3.95
CA ARG A 314 12.17 2.05 3.56
C ARG A 314 12.18 1.08 4.72
N HIS A 315 11.71 -0.12 4.50
CA HIS A 315 11.57 -1.13 5.55
C HIS A 315 11.79 -2.55 5.02
N PRO A 316 11.94 -3.55 5.89
CA PRO A 316 11.92 -4.96 5.48
C PRO A 316 10.65 -5.27 4.66
N PRO A 317 10.69 -6.25 3.75
CA PRO A 317 9.54 -6.60 2.91
C PRO A 317 8.42 -7.33 3.67
N THR A 318 8.60 -7.58 4.94
CA THR A 318 7.62 -8.16 5.84
C THR A 318 6.29 -7.40 5.80
N ASN A 319 5.19 -8.08 6.03
CA ASN A 319 3.82 -7.58 5.88
C ASN A 319 3.40 -7.23 4.43
N GLY A 320 4.30 -7.13 3.45
CA GLY A 320 3.97 -6.73 2.08
C GLY A 320 3.43 -5.29 1.96
N LEU A 321 3.84 -4.37 2.86
CA LEU A 321 3.23 -3.03 2.97
C LEU A 321 3.87 -1.97 2.06
N GLY A 322 5.12 -2.13 1.60
CA GLY A 322 5.86 -1.08 0.91
C GLY A 322 5.17 -0.54 -0.35
N LEU A 323 4.82 -1.44 -1.27
CA LEU A 323 4.07 -1.09 -2.49
C LEU A 323 2.72 -0.43 -2.12
N ASN A 324 2.00 -1.02 -1.18
CA ASN A 324 0.67 -0.59 -0.78
C ASN A 324 0.67 0.80 -0.16
N THR A 325 1.63 1.09 0.72
CA THR A 325 1.81 2.41 1.33
C THR A 325 2.21 3.46 0.29
N SER A 326 3.10 3.09 -0.65
CA SER A 326 3.52 3.96 -1.75
C SER A 326 2.36 4.38 -2.66
N ILE A 327 1.45 3.47 -2.97
CA ILE A 327 0.24 3.74 -3.76
C ILE A 327 -0.75 4.61 -2.95
N ALA A 328 -0.87 4.37 -1.64
CA ALA A 328 -1.71 5.19 -0.77
C ALA A 328 -1.17 6.63 -0.61
N ASP A 329 0.15 6.84 -0.65
CA ASP A 329 0.75 8.18 -0.69
C ASP A 329 0.31 8.94 -1.94
N ALA A 330 0.38 8.30 -3.10
CA ALA A 330 -0.07 8.89 -4.37
C ALA A 330 -1.56 9.24 -4.33
N PHE A 331 -2.40 8.38 -3.76
CA PHE A 331 -3.83 8.61 -3.64
C PHE A 331 -4.17 9.78 -2.72
N ASN A 332 -3.44 9.93 -1.61
CA ASN A 332 -3.59 11.07 -0.70
C ASN A 332 -3.13 12.37 -1.34
N LEU A 333 -2.00 12.37 -2.08
CA LEU A 333 -1.42 13.59 -2.65
C LEU A 333 -2.15 14.08 -3.91
N ALA A 334 -2.57 13.18 -4.79
CA ALA A 334 -3.01 13.54 -6.14
C ALA A 334 -4.21 14.51 -6.17
N TRP A 335 -5.23 14.30 -5.32
CA TRP A 335 -6.39 15.19 -5.27
C TRP A 335 -6.06 16.55 -4.69
N LYS A 336 -5.21 16.62 -3.66
CA LYS A 336 -4.73 17.85 -3.04
C LYS A 336 -3.97 18.69 -4.07
N LEU A 337 -3.04 18.04 -4.75
CA LEU A 337 -2.23 18.68 -5.78
C LEU A 337 -3.09 19.16 -6.97
N ALA A 338 -4.08 18.38 -7.38
CA ALA A 338 -5.01 18.77 -8.45
C ALA A 338 -5.79 20.04 -8.10
N LEU A 339 -6.34 20.15 -6.90
CA LEU A 339 -7.07 21.34 -6.44
C LEU A 339 -6.16 22.57 -6.35
N VAL A 340 -4.94 22.40 -5.82
CA VAL A 340 -3.95 23.51 -5.72
C VAL A 340 -3.46 23.95 -7.11
N VAL A 341 -3.18 23.04 -8.01
CA VAL A 341 -2.76 23.37 -9.40
C VAL A 341 -3.86 24.12 -10.15
N ARG A 342 -5.12 23.82 -9.89
CA ARG A 342 -6.26 24.51 -10.49
C ARG A 342 -6.63 25.83 -9.80
N GLY A 343 -5.98 26.17 -8.70
CA GLY A 343 -6.31 27.35 -7.90
C GLY A 343 -7.62 27.23 -7.13
N GLN A 344 -8.10 26.00 -6.91
CA GLN A 344 -9.32 25.70 -6.14
C GLN A 344 -9.02 25.47 -4.65
N ALA A 345 -7.75 25.35 -4.28
CA ALA A 345 -7.30 25.27 -2.90
C ALA A 345 -6.00 26.04 -2.69
N GLY A 346 -5.76 26.50 -1.46
CA GLY A 346 -4.52 27.15 -1.06
C GLY A 346 -3.34 26.14 -1.00
N PRO A 347 -2.08 26.63 -1.18
CA PRO A 347 -0.88 25.78 -1.15
C PRO A 347 -0.69 25.04 0.19
N ALA A 348 -1.24 25.57 1.28
CA ALA A 348 -1.20 24.96 2.61
C ALA A 348 -1.94 23.61 2.67
N LEU A 349 -2.87 23.32 1.75
CA LEU A 349 -3.48 22.01 1.63
C LEU A 349 -2.42 20.91 1.40
N LEU A 350 -1.30 21.23 0.74
CA LEU A 350 -0.22 20.28 0.49
C LEU A 350 0.62 19.97 1.74
N ASP A 351 0.57 20.81 2.79
CA ASP A 351 1.23 20.52 4.07
C ASP A 351 0.54 19.36 4.77
N THR A 352 -0.78 19.24 4.60
CA THR A 352 -1.57 18.14 5.15
C THR A 352 -1.17 16.77 4.60
N TYR A 353 -0.48 16.69 3.46
CA TYR A 353 0.09 15.45 2.96
C TYR A 353 1.14 14.89 3.93
N ASN A 354 2.03 15.76 4.41
CA ASN A 354 3.00 15.39 5.42
C ASN A 354 2.34 14.94 6.73
N ASP A 355 1.42 15.75 7.25
CA ASP A 355 0.77 15.51 8.55
C ASP A 355 -0.02 14.20 8.59
N GLU A 356 -0.50 13.76 7.42
CA GLU A 356 -1.28 12.55 7.27
C GLU A 356 -0.42 11.32 6.92
N ARG A 357 0.55 11.45 6.01
CA ARG A 357 1.26 10.29 5.45
C ARG A 357 2.55 9.94 6.18
N GLN A 358 3.26 10.91 6.75
CA GLN A 358 4.48 10.63 7.51
C GLN A 358 4.22 9.74 8.74
N PRO A 359 3.19 9.98 9.56
CA PRO A 359 2.89 9.08 10.70
C PRO A 359 2.50 7.66 10.26
N VAL A 360 1.79 7.52 9.13
CA VAL A 360 1.46 6.21 8.56
C VAL A 360 2.72 5.50 8.04
N GLY A 361 3.61 6.23 7.34
CA GLY A 361 4.88 5.69 6.90
C GLY A 361 5.73 5.17 8.07
N ARG A 362 5.81 5.92 9.17
CA ARG A 362 6.49 5.49 10.40
C ARG A 362 5.87 4.23 10.99
N GLN A 363 4.54 4.19 11.16
CA GLN A 363 3.83 3.02 11.65
C GLN A 363 4.13 1.76 10.82
N VAL A 364 4.16 1.90 9.49
CA VAL A 364 4.46 0.81 8.56
C VAL A 364 5.90 0.34 8.69
N VAL A 365 6.86 1.27 8.74
CA VAL A 365 8.29 0.97 8.89
C VAL A 365 8.55 0.22 10.21
N ASP A 366 7.97 0.70 11.31
CA ASP A 366 8.13 0.08 12.63
C ASP A 366 7.46 -1.29 12.69
N ARG A 367 6.25 -1.45 12.17
CA ARG A 367 5.56 -2.76 12.14
C ARG A 367 6.32 -3.79 11.29
N ALA A 368 6.80 -3.37 10.12
CA ALA A 368 7.56 -4.26 9.25
C ALA A 368 8.87 -4.73 9.91
N MET A 369 9.55 -3.84 10.62
CA MET A 369 10.77 -4.21 11.37
C MET A 369 10.46 -5.17 12.53
N GLN A 370 9.40 -4.91 13.28
CA GLN A 370 8.96 -5.79 14.35
C GLN A 370 8.61 -7.18 13.81
N SER A 371 7.89 -7.26 12.67
CA SER A 371 7.59 -8.54 12.02
C SER A 371 8.84 -9.28 11.56
N ALA A 372 9.87 -8.56 11.08
CA ALA A 372 11.14 -9.19 10.70
C ALA A 372 11.83 -9.88 11.90
N VAL A 373 11.75 -9.28 13.07
CA VAL A 373 12.26 -9.89 14.32
C VAL A 373 11.39 -11.08 14.73
N GLU A 374 10.07 -10.94 14.70
CA GLU A 374 9.10 -11.96 15.11
C GLU A 374 9.16 -13.24 14.24
N MET A 375 9.67 -13.16 13.01
CA MET A 375 9.80 -14.31 12.11
C MET A 375 10.70 -15.43 12.65
N THR A 376 11.63 -15.14 13.56
CA THR A 376 12.50 -16.16 14.20
C THR A 376 11.70 -17.12 15.06
N ALA A 377 10.57 -16.69 15.62
CA ALA A 377 9.77 -17.44 16.57
C ALA A 377 9.37 -18.83 16.06
N VAL A 378 9.11 -18.99 14.76
CA VAL A 378 8.75 -20.30 14.20
C VAL A 378 9.95 -21.25 14.25
N LYS A 379 11.14 -20.81 13.87
CA LYS A 379 12.36 -21.64 13.93
C LYS A 379 12.74 -21.97 15.37
N GLU A 380 12.63 -21.02 16.28
CA GLU A 380 12.84 -21.22 17.72
C GLU A 380 11.86 -22.25 18.28
N ALA A 381 10.58 -22.15 17.91
CA ALA A 381 9.55 -23.11 18.30
C ALA A 381 9.80 -24.53 17.76
N LEU A 382 10.49 -24.65 16.60
CA LEU A 382 10.95 -25.95 16.08
C LEU A 382 12.19 -26.47 16.82
N GLY A 383 12.83 -25.65 17.66
CA GLY A 383 14.03 -25.99 18.42
C GLY A 383 15.32 -25.71 17.67
N PHE A 384 15.26 -24.87 16.64
CA PHE A 384 16.46 -24.45 15.92
C PHE A 384 17.14 -23.30 16.67
N THR A 385 18.47 -23.33 16.67
CA THR A 385 19.30 -22.26 17.23
C THR A 385 20.38 -21.84 16.24
N PRO A 386 20.89 -20.63 16.33
CA PRO A 386 22.08 -20.25 15.58
C PRO A 386 23.23 -21.24 15.83
N GLU A 387 24.04 -21.52 14.81
CA GLU A 387 25.24 -22.39 14.89
C GLU A 387 24.97 -23.86 15.27
N GLN A 388 23.71 -24.28 15.31
CA GLN A 388 23.35 -25.66 15.60
C GLN A 388 23.81 -26.60 14.46
N SER A 389 24.35 -27.78 14.82
CA SER A 389 24.64 -28.79 13.82
C SER A 389 23.38 -29.32 13.16
N GLU A 390 23.50 -29.81 11.93
CA GLU A 390 22.34 -30.40 11.21
C GLU A 390 21.74 -31.59 12.00
N ALA A 391 22.59 -32.45 12.58
CA ALA A 391 22.14 -33.59 13.36
C ALA A 391 21.37 -33.18 14.62
N ASP A 392 21.83 -32.16 15.35
CA ASP A 392 21.15 -31.65 16.53
C ASP A 392 19.82 -30.96 16.12
N GLY A 393 19.80 -30.30 14.97
CA GLY A 393 18.58 -29.69 14.41
C GLY A 393 17.51 -30.73 14.08
N TRP A 394 17.89 -31.85 13.46
CA TRP A 394 16.96 -32.96 13.23
C TRP A 394 16.46 -33.56 14.53
N ALA A 395 17.35 -33.81 15.51
CA ALA A 395 16.95 -34.30 16.83
C ALA A 395 15.98 -33.32 17.54
N ALA A 396 16.18 -32.03 17.41
CA ALA A 396 15.29 -31.01 17.97
C ALA A 396 13.92 -31.01 17.28
N LEU A 397 13.88 -31.14 15.97
CA LEU A 397 12.64 -31.23 15.17
C LEU A 397 11.85 -32.48 15.50
N ASP A 398 12.51 -33.63 15.72
CA ASP A 398 11.87 -34.89 16.04
C ASP A 398 11.06 -34.84 17.36
N ILE A 399 11.42 -33.94 18.28
CA ILE A 399 10.67 -33.71 19.52
C ILE A 399 9.22 -33.29 19.24
N LEU A 400 8.99 -32.55 18.16
CA LEU A 400 7.64 -32.11 17.75
C LEU A 400 6.68 -33.31 17.60
N TYR A 401 7.17 -34.45 17.17
CA TYR A 401 6.41 -35.67 16.84
C TYR A 401 6.41 -36.69 17.99
N GLN A 402 7.12 -36.43 19.08
CA GLN A 402 7.16 -37.32 20.22
C GLN A 402 5.92 -37.17 21.13
N PRO A 403 5.42 -38.25 21.71
CA PRO A 403 4.39 -38.19 22.76
C PRO A 403 4.98 -37.64 24.07
N GLY A 404 4.09 -37.14 24.94
CA GLY A 404 4.44 -36.70 26.29
C GLY A 404 4.83 -35.22 26.40
N PRO A 405 5.24 -34.76 27.60
CA PRO A 405 5.33 -33.35 27.95
C PRO A 405 6.25 -32.54 27.04
N ALA A 406 7.39 -33.10 26.61
CA ALA A 406 8.34 -32.38 25.74
C ALA A 406 7.75 -32.12 24.35
N GLY A 407 7.10 -33.12 23.75
CA GLY A 407 6.40 -32.96 22.47
C GLY A 407 5.20 -32.01 22.58
N ASP A 408 4.43 -32.12 23.66
CA ASP A 408 3.28 -31.23 23.93
C ASP A 408 3.73 -29.76 24.07
N GLN A 409 4.81 -29.50 24.79
CA GLN A 409 5.39 -28.18 24.93
C GLN A 409 5.89 -27.64 23.58
N ARG A 410 6.55 -28.46 22.77
CA ARG A 410 7.04 -28.08 21.43
C ARG A 410 5.88 -27.71 20.50
N ARG A 411 4.82 -28.50 20.47
CA ARG A 411 3.60 -28.22 19.70
C ARG A 411 2.88 -26.97 20.19
N ALA A 412 2.86 -26.70 21.49
CA ALA A 412 2.29 -25.48 22.04
C ALA A 412 3.10 -24.25 21.59
N ALA A 413 4.43 -24.29 21.73
CA ALA A 413 5.32 -23.20 21.27
C ALA A 413 5.14 -22.92 19.77
N LEU A 414 4.99 -23.94 18.93
CA LEU A 414 4.75 -23.76 17.49
C LEU A 414 3.39 -23.10 17.22
N ARG A 415 2.33 -23.47 17.94
CA ARG A 415 1.02 -22.81 17.83
C ARG A 415 1.11 -21.34 18.19
N ASP A 416 1.82 -21.00 19.27
CA ASP A 416 2.00 -19.61 19.72
C ASP A 416 2.82 -18.81 18.71
N ALA A 417 3.89 -19.39 18.15
CA ALA A 417 4.69 -18.78 17.09
C ALA A 417 3.86 -18.52 15.82
N LEU A 418 3.02 -19.47 15.40
CA LEU A 418 2.12 -19.29 14.26
C LEU A 418 1.05 -18.23 14.53
N ALA A 419 0.55 -18.14 15.77
CA ALA A 419 -0.38 -17.07 16.16
C ALA A 419 0.28 -15.69 16.06
N LEU A 420 1.56 -15.57 16.44
CA LEU A 420 2.35 -14.35 16.28
C LEU A 420 2.49 -13.95 14.81
N MET A 421 2.62 -14.89 13.88
CA MET A 421 2.73 -14.61 12.45
C MET A 421 1.48 -13.93 11.86
N ASN A 422 0.34 -13.89 12.55
CA ASN A 422 -0.81 -13.11 12.11
C ASN A 422 -0.50 -11.61 11.99
N TYR A 423 0.40 -11.08 12.81
CA TYR A 423 0.84 -9.67 12.72
C TYR A 423 1.62 -9.36 11.43
N GLN A 424 2.10 -10.39 10.74
CA GLN A 424 2.74 -10.24 9.43
C GLN A 424 1.77 -10.53 8.27
N PHE A 425 0.93 -11.57 8.38
CA PHE A 425 0.18 -12.11 7.24
C PHE A 425 -1.32 -11.85 7.28
N ASN A 426 -1.84 -11.31 8.39
CA ASN A 426 -3.24 -10.96 8.59
C ASN A 426 -3.39 -9.64 9.37
N ALA A 427 -2.52 -8.66 9.12
CA ALA A 427 -2.49 -7.37 9.81
C ALA A 427 -3.51 -6.38 9.23
N HIS A 428 -4.76 -6.78 9.13
CA HIS A 428 -5.84 -6.08 8.44
C HIS A 428 -6.08 -4.67 8.99
N GLY A 429 -5.89 -4.46 10.30
CA GLY A 429 -5.99 -3.13 10.91
C GLY A 429 -4.87 -2.18 10.50
N ILE A 430 -3.65 -2.69 10.26
CA ILE A 430 -2.53 -1.91 9.73
C ILE A 430 -2.76 -1.56 8.25
N GLU A 431 -3.29 -2.51 7.47
CA GLU A 431 -3.50 -2.36 6.04
C GLU A 431 -4.62 -1.38 5.68
N LEU A 432 -5.72 -1.41 6.42
CA LEU A 432 -6.95 -0.68 6.13
C LEU A 432 -7.38 0.29 7.23
N GLY A 433 -6.95 0.07 8.47
CA GLY A 433 -7.48 0.75 9.66
C GLY A 433 -6.72 2.00 10.11
N TYR A 434 -5.71 2.47 9.39
CA TYR A 434 -5.01 3.70 9.75
C TYR A 434 -5.93 4.92 9.64
N ARG A 435 -5.69 5.92 10.51
CA ARG A 435 -6.52 7.14 10.62
C ARG A 435 -5.65 8.38 10.57
N TYR A 436 -6.15 9.42 9.92
CA TYR A 436 -5.53 10.74 9.93
C TYR A 436 -6.03 11.54 11.14
N ARG A 437 -5.16 11.84 12.08
CA ARG A 437 -5.49 12.60 13.30
C ARG A 437 -5.21 14.09 13.17
N ALA A 438 -4.62 14.49 12.05
CA ALA A 438 -4.31 15.86 11.66
C ALA A 438 -4.43 15.98 10.13
N GLY A 439 -4.25 17.19 9.62
CA GLY A 439 -4.28 17.47 8.19
C GLY A 439 -5.65 17.95 7.70
N ALA A 440 -6.07 17.50 6.52
CA ALA A 440 -7.35 17.91 5.91
C ALA A 440 -8.53 17.14 6.54
N VAL A 441 -8.71 17.30 7.84
CA VAL A 441 -9.76 16.69 8.67
C VAL A 441 -10.28 17.71 9.66
N ILE A 442 -11.60 17.81 9.80
CA ILE A 442 -12.25 18.69 10.79
C ILE A 442 -12.84 17.80 11.89
N PRO A 443 -12.30 17.84 13.13
CA PRO A 443 -12.83 17.08 14.24
C PRO A 443 -14.29 17.47 14.56
N ASP A 444 -15.10 16.49 14.94
CA ASP A 444 -16.49 16.69 15.36
C ASP A 444 -16.64 16.82 16.89
N GLY A 445 -15.53 16.83 17.62
CA GLY A 445 -15.50 16.89 19.09
C GLY A 445 -15.77 15.54 19.78
N SER A 446 -16.06 14.48 19.03
CA SER A 446 -16.20 13.13 19.59
C SER A 446 -14.81 12.51 19.90
N PRO A 447 -14.72 11.67 20.97
CA PRO A 447 -13.47 10.95 21.22
C PRO A 447 -13.19 9.94 20.11
N GLU A 448 -11.89 9.66 19.87
CA GLU A 448 -11.51 8.58 18.95
C GLU A 448 -12.09 7.25 19.46
N PRO A 449 -12.77 6.47 18.61
CA PRO A 449 -13.35 5.19 19.00
C PRO A 449 -12.28 4.22 19.51
N THR A 450 -12.52 3.65 20.71
CA THR A 450 -11.65 2.61 21.27
C THR A 450 -11.89 1.30 20.54
N PRO A 451 -10.85 0.64 20.06
CA PRO A 451 -10.98 -0.65 19.41
C PRO A 451 -11.47 -1.76 20.37
N ASP A 452 -12.44 -2.56 19.96
CA ASP A 452 -12.92 -3.72 20.70
C ASP A 452 -12.02 -4.96 20.54
N ARG A 453 -11.23 -4.98 19.46
CA ARG A 453 -10.32 -6.08 19.09
C ARG A 453 -8.93 -5.48 18.85
N ASP A 454 -7.92 -6.35 18.76
CA ASP A 454 -6.55 -5.90 18.45
C ASP A 454 -6.53 -5.02 17.19
N PRO A 455 -6.12 -3.74 17.31
CA PRO A 455 -6.19 -2.78 16.22
C PRO A 455 -5.17 -3.01 15.10
N GLN A 456 -4.17 -3.86 15.30
CA GLN A 456 -3.25 -4.24 14.25
C GLN A 456 -3.79 -5.40 13.41
N LEU A 457 -4.44 -6.35 14.07
CA LEU A 457 -4.96 -7.56 13.42
C LEU A 457 -6.34 -7.37 12.78
N TYR A 458 -7.15 -6.45 13.27
CA TYR A 458 -8.54 -6.31 12.87
C TYR A 458 -8.88 -4.88 12.43
N TYR A 459 -9.35 -4.75 11.22
CA TYR A 459 -9.99 -3.50 10.78
C TYR A 459 -11.33 -3.32 11.50
N GLN A 460 -11.52 -2.16 12.08
CA GLN A 460 -12.77 -1.79 12.76
C GLN A 460 -13.32 -0.53 12.10
N PRO A 461 -14.37 -0.67 11.28
CA PRO A 461 -14.93 0.43 10.51
C PRO A 461 -15.53 1.49 11.43
N THR A 462 -15.31 2.75 11.12
CA THR A 462 -15.90 3.93 11.79
C THR A 462 -15.99 5.08 10.81
N THR A 463 -16.94 5.99 11.01
CA THR A 463 -17.03 7.25 10.29
C THR A 463 -16.43 8.41 11.07
N TRP A 464 -15.64 8.12 12.10
CA TRP A 464 -14.91 9.13 12.84
C TRP A 464 -14.01 9.95 11.90
N PRO A 465 -13.98 11.30 12.00
CA PRO A 465 -13.18 12.13 11.09
C PRO A 465 -11.71 11.70 11.05
N GLY A 466 -11.21 11.51 9.83
CA GLY A 466 -9.87 10.96 9.55
C GLY A 466 -9.83 9.45 9.30
N ALA A 467 -10.89 8.71 9.56
CA ALA A 467 -10.98 7.29 9.25
C ALA A 467 -11.30 7.03 7.78
N HIS A 468 -10.90 5.86 7.29
CA HIS A 468 -11.34 5.34 6.00
C HIS A 468 -12.86 5.15 5.98
N LEU A 469 -13.54 5.60 4.91
CA LEU A 469 -14.99 5.42 4.75
C LEU A 469 -15.34 3.93 4.82
N PRO A 470 -16.24 3.50 5.72
CA PRO A 470 -16.68 2.12 5.78
C PRO A 470 -17.36 1.66 4.49
N HIS A 471 -16.95 0.49 4.01
CA HIS A 471 -17.67 -0.19 2.94
C HIS A 471 -19.03 -0.69 3.41
N ALA A 472 -20.06 -0.46 2.61
CA ALA A 472 -21.34 -1.13 2.66
C ALA A 472 -21.89 -1.30 1.23
N TRP A 473 -22.58 -2.40 0.99
CA TRP A 473 -23.28 -2.57 -0.27
C TRP A 473 -24.61 -1.84 -0.25
N LEU A 474 -24.85 -1.08 -1.30
CA LEU A 474 -26.11 -0.37 -1.56
C LEU A 474 -26.69 -0.88 -2.88
N ASP A 475 -28.01 -0.92 -2.98
CA ASP A 475 -28.72 -1.21 -4.22
C ASP A 475 -29.25 0.11 -4.82
N GLY A 476 -28.95 0.36 -6.08
CA GLY A 476 -29.39 1.55 -6.81
C GLY A 476 -29.99 1.21 -8.16
N PRO A 477 -30.52 2.21 -8.90
CA PRO A 477 -31.10 2.00 -10.23
C PRO A 477 -30.14 1.35 -11.24
N GLY A 478 -28.83 1.56 -11.06
CA GLY A 478 -27.78 0.97 -11.90
C GLY A 478 -27.25 -0.38 -11.42
N GLY A 479 -27.83 -0.97 -10.37
CA GLY A 479 -27.36 -2.19 -9.74
C GLY A 479 -26.69 -1.97 -8.39
N ARG A 480 -26.00 -2.99 -7.92
CA ARG A 480 -25.30 -2.98 -6.62
C ARG A 480 -24.03 -2.12 -6.67
N ILE A 481 -23.86 -1.24 -5.70
CA ILE A 481 -22.72 -0.31 -5.62
C ILE A 481 -22.18 -0.27 -4.18
N SER A 482 -20.86 -0.09 -4.03
CA SER A 482 -20.25 0.15 -2.71
C SER A 482 -20.39 1.61 -2.31
N THR A 483 -20.48 1.89 -1.01
CA THR A 483 -20.31 3.26 -0.48
C THR A 483 -19.02 3.91 -0.96
N LEU A 484 -17.95 3.12 -1.16
CA LEU A 484 -16.66 3.61 -1.69
C LEU A 484 -16.75 4.08 -3.15
N ASP A 485 -17.69 3.52 -3.94
CA ASP A 485 -17.86 3.88 -5.35
C ASP A 485 -18.65 5.19 -5.53
N LEU A 486 -19.22 5.74 -4.44
CA LEU A 486 -19.85 7.06 -4.45
C LEU A 486 -18.80 8.19 -4.51
N VAL A 487 -17.54 7.88 -4.21
CA VAL A 487 -16.42 8.83 -4.26
C VAL A 487 -15.67 8.62 -5.58
N THR A 488 -15.96 9.42 -6.60
CA THR A 488 -15.54 9.13 -7.98
C THR A 488 -14.49 10.06 -8.58
N GLY A 489 -14.31 11.26 -8.04
CA GLY A 489 -13.48 12.28 -8.67
C GLY A 489 -12.64 13.09 -7.68
N PRO A 490 -12.09 14.21 -8.11
CA PRO A 490 -11.40 15.14 -7.24
C PRO A 490 -12.36 15.95 -6.35
N HIS A 491 -13.64 15.58 -6.36
CA HIS A 491 -14.72 16.26 -5.62
C HIS A 491 -14.94 15.59 -4.27
N PHE A 492 -15.46 16.37 -3.32
CA PHE A 492 -15.95 15.84 -2.06
C PHE A 492 -17.31 15.17 -2.27
N SER A 493 -17.58 14.14 -1.48
CA SER A 493 -18.88 13.46 -1.46
C SER A 493 -19.54 13.63 -0.11
N LEU A 494 -20.82 14.01 -0.07
CA LEU A 494 -21.62 14.14 1.13
C LEU A 494 -22.65 13.03 1.19
N LEU A 495 -22.44 12.05 2.09
CA LEU A 495 -23.37 10.97 2.32
C LEU A 495 -24.36 11.39 3.39
N THR A 496 -25.65 11.30 3.09
CA THR A 496 -26.75 11.63 4.00
C THR A 496 -27.83 10.57 3.93
N GLY A 497 -28.89 10.69 4.73
CA GLY A 497 -29.96 9.70 4.73
C GLY A 497 -31.35 10.36 4.73
N ILE A 498 -32.36 9.59 5.11
CA ILE A 498 -33.76 10.01 5.14
C ILE A 498 -33.94 11.15 6.14
N GLY A 499 -34.57 12.24 5.71
CA GLY A 499 -34.75 13.46 6.49
C GLY A 499 -33.57 14.43 6.43
N GLY A 500 -32.56 14.13 5.59
CA GLY A 500 -31.41 14.97 5.34
C GLY A 500 -31.49 15.79 4.04
N GLU A 501 -32.66 16.01 3.48
CA GLU A 501 -32.83 16.69 2.19
C GLU A 501 -32.23 18.09 2.14
N GLY A 502 -32.23 18.79 3.29
CA GLY A 502 -31.63 20.13 3.41
C GLY A 502 -30.11 20.18 3.18
N TRP A 503 -29.41 19.06 3.25
CA TRP A 503 -27.98 18.98 2.97
C TRP A 503 -27.66 19.25 1.49
N ALA A 504 -28.57 18.97 0.55
CA ALA A 504 -28.36 19.26 -0.86
C ALA A 504 -28.22 20.77 -1.10
N ASP A 505 -29.03 21.59 -0.45
CA ASP A 505 -28.92 23.05 -0.53
C ASP A 505 -27.66 23.58 0.19
N ALA A 506 -27.27 22.96 1.28
CA ALA A 506 -26.03 23.31 2.00
C ALA A 506 -24.79 23.00 1.14
N ALA A 507 -24.74 21.81 0.52
CA ALA A 507 -23.66 21.40 -0.36
C ALA A 507 -23.55 22.31 -1.60
N ARG A 508 -24.67 22.71 -2.20
CA ARG A 508 -24.67 23.66 -3.32
C ARG A 508 -24.08 25.00 -2.88
N ARG A 509 -24.51 25.58 -1.74
CA ARG A 509 -23.94 26.83 -1.21
C ARG A 509 -22.45 26.71 -0.94
N ALA A 510 -22.00 25.61 -0.36
CA ALA A 510 -20.58 25.35 -0.09
C ALA A 510 -19.79 25.25 -1.41
N SER A 511 -20.32 24.56 -2.41
CA SER A 511 -19.72 24.47 -3.74
C SER A 511 -19.62 25.83 -4.43
N ASP A 512 -20.70 26.63 -4.40
CA ASP A 512 -20.72 28.00 -4.97
C ASP A 512 -19.71 28.92 -4.27
N ALA A 513 -19.58 28.79 -2.95
CA ALA A 513 -18.69 29.63 -2.15
C ALA A 513 -17.20 29.30 -2.33
N THR A 514 -16.86 28.06 -2.64
CA THR A 514 -15.47 27.57 -2.70
C THR A 514 -14.99 27.27 -4.12
N GLY A 515 -15.90 27.12 -5.09
CA GLY A 515 -15.58 26.67 -6.45
C GLY A 515 -15.21 25.18 -6.51
N VAL A 516 -15.41 24.42 -5.43
CA VAL A 516 -15.16 22.96 -5.38
C VAL A 516 -16.50 22.23 -5.23
N PRO A 517 -16.87 21.37 -6.19
CA PRO A 517 -18.13 20.61 -6.12
C PRO A 517 -18.19 19.66 -4.92
N VAL A 518 -19.39 19.50 -4.38
CA VAL A 518 -19.75 18.50 -3.37
C VAL A 518 -20.89 17.66 -3.92
N ASP A 519 -20.61 16.40 -4.21
CA ASP A 519 -21.60 15.45 -4.72
C ASP A 519 -22.43 14.91 -3.54
N VAL A 520 -23.77 15.01 -3.60
CA VAL A 520 -24.64 14.60 -2.51
C VAL A 520 -25.27 13.24 -2.82
N HIS A 521 -25.15 12.30 -1.88
CA HIS A 521 -25.63 10.94 -1.99
C HIS A 521 -26.62 10.62 -0.86
N PRO A 522 -27.94 10.81 -1.06
CA PRO A 522 -28.94 10.39 -0.09
C PRO A 522 -29.10 8.86 -0.12
N ILE A 523 -28.88 8.20 1.02
CA ILE A 523 -28.95 6.75 1.18
C ILE A 523 -30.19 6.37 1.98
N GLY A 524 -30.93 5.35 1.53
CA GLY A 524 -32.15 4.86 2.14
C GLY A 524 -33.42 5.42 1.50
N THR A 525 -33.31 6.20 0.41
CA THR A 525 -34.46 6.77 -0.31
C THR A 525 -35.10 5.73 -1.24
N ARG A 526 -36.45 5.83 -1.42
CA ARG A 526 -37.22 4.86 -2.14
C ARG A 526 -36.79 4.66 -3.60
N ASP A 527 -36.44 5.75 -4.26
CA ASP A 527 -36.11 5.78 -5.70
C ASP A 527 -34.62 6.02 -5.96
N GLY A 528 -33.76 5.91 -4.91
CA GLY A 528 -32.32 6.16 -4.95
C GLY A 528 -31.50 4.98 -4.47
N LEU A 529 -30.49 5.27 -3.67
CA LEU A 529 -29.63 4.27 -3.06
C LEU A 529 -30.30 3.64 -1.84
N CYS A 530 -30.48 2.32 -1.85
CA CYS A 530 -31.12 1.55 -0.78
C CYS A 530 -30.10 0.74 0.02
N ASP A 531 -30.16 0.83 1.34
CA ASP A 531 -29.38 0.00 2.28
C ASP A 531 -30.23 -1.20 2.72
N ASN A 532 -30.44 -2.16 1.80
CA ASN A 532 -31.37 -3.27 2.01
C ASN A 532 -30.92 -4.27 3.10
N TYR A 533 -29.61 -4.36 3.35
CA TYR A 533 -29.06 -5.19 4.43
C TYR A 533 -28.95 -4.46 5.77
N GLY A 534 -29.08 -3.12 5.80
CA GLY A 534 -28.85 -2.30 6.99
C GLY A 534 -27.39 -2.16 7.37
N ASP A 535 -26.47 -2.54 6.47
CA ASP A 535 -25.03 -2.50 6.72
C ASP A 535 -24.51 -1.08 6.86
N TRP A 536 -24.99 -0.16 6.02
CA TRP A 536 -24.62 1.25 6.12
C TRP A 536 -25.22 1.88 7.38
N ALA A 537 -26.49 1.61 7.66
CA ALA A 537 -27.16 2.11 8.87
C ALA A 537 -26.42 1.69 10.15
N ALA A 538 -25.86 0.47 10.17
CA ALA A 538 -25.08 -0.04 11.30
C ALA A 538 -23.67 0.61 11.42
N ARG A 539 -23.11 1.14 10.32
CA ARG A 539 -21.71 1.65 10.26
C ARG A 539 -21.59 3.17 10.21
N ARG A 540 -22.65 3.86 9.83
CA ARG A 540 -22.60 5.33 9.61
C ARG A 540 -22.37 6.14 10.87
N GLU A 541 -22.68 5.63 12.06
CA GLU A 541 -22.50 6.26 13.39
C GLU A 541 -23.12 7.65 13.57
N VAL A 542 -23.93 8.11 12.64
CA VAL A 542 -24.73 9.33 12.70
C VAL A 542 -26.19 9.03 12.50
N GLN A 543 -27.09 9.93 12.90
CA GLN A 543 -28.54 9.75 12.67
C GLN A 543 -28.89 9.71 11.18
N SER A 544 -30.10 9.25 10.83
CA SER A 544 -30.55 9.19 9.43
C SER A 544 -30.52 10.55 8.75
N THR A 545 -30.78 11.62 9.50
CA THR A 545 -30.75 13.01 9.01
C THR A 545 -29.35 13.60 8.97
N GLY A 546 -28.34 12.92 9.55
CA GLY A 546 -26.97 13.37 9.60
C GLY A 546 -26.27 13.37 8.24
N ALA A 547 -25.03 13.83 8.23
CA ALA A 547 -24.20 13.88 7.03
C ALA A 547 -22.74 13.52 7.34
N ILE A 548 -22.10 12.90 6.34
CA ILE A 548 -20.69 12.52 6.38
C ILE A 548 -20.02 13.07 5.13
N LEU A 549 -19.10 14.03 5.31
CA LEU A 549 -18.31 14.60 4.22
C LEU A 549 -17.06 13.73 3.99
N VAL A 550 -16.93 13.21 2.80
CA VAL A 550 -15.86 12.29 2.40
C VAL A 550 -14.94 12.97 1.39
N ARG A 551 -13.64 12.84 1.62
CA ARG A 551 -12.58 13.32 0.74
C ARG A 551 -12.43 12.45 -0.52
N PRO A 552 -11.81 12.99 -1.59
CA PRO A 552 -11.53 12.21 -2.81
C PRO A 552 -10.73 10.92 -2.59
N ASP A 553 -9.90 10.85 -1.54
CA ASP A 553 -9.14 9.66 -1.14
C ASP A 553 -9.89 8.72 -0.20
N ARG A 554 -11.22 8.86 -0.12
CA ARG A 554 -12.11 8.00 0.65
C ARG A 554 -11.89 8.01 2.17
N HIS A 555 -11.37 9.13 2.72
CA HIS A 555 -11.34 9.35 4.15
C HIS A 555 -12.45 10.34 4.55
N VAL A 556 -13.01 10.12 5.73
CA VAL A 556 -14.02 11.03 6.30
C VAL A 556 -13.33 12.33 6.68
N ALA A 557 -13.75 13.45 6.06
CA ALA A 557 -13.23 14.77 6.37
C ALA A 557 -13.92 15.40 7.58
N TRP A 558 -15.24 15.17 7.70
CA TRP A 558 -16.09 15.76 8.70
C TRP A 558 -17.43 15.00 8.76
N ARG A 559 -18.15 15.12 9.88
CA ARG A 559 -19.52 14.61 9.99
C ARG A 559 -20.38 15.50 10.89
N ALA A 560 -21.69 15.44 10.68
CA ALA A 560 -22.71 16.00 11.55
C ALA A 560 -23.67 14.90 11.98
N ASP A 561 -23.93 14.78 13.27
CA ASP A 561 -24.78 13.72 13.83
C ASP A 561 -26.22 13.77 13.27
N ALA A 562 -26.79 14.98 13.16
CA ALA A 562 -28.13 15.21 12.66
C ALA A 562 -28.21 16.48 11.79
N TYR A 563 -29.23 16.54 10.93
CA TYR A 563 -29.53 17.79 10.23
C TYR A 563 -30.08 18.84 11.20
N THR A 564 -29.41 19.99 11.24
CA THR A 564 -29.91 21.25 11.81
C THR A 564 -29.57 22.38 10.84
N PRO A 565 -30.34 23.51 10.85
CA PRO A 565 -30.01 24.67 10.00
C PRO A 565 -28.58 25.20 10.26
N ASP A 566 -28.11 25.18 11.49
CA ASP A 566 -26.77 25.64 11.87
C ASP A 566 -25.68 24.70 11.35
N ALA A 567 -25.87 23.38 11.52
CA ALA A 567 -24.94 22.39 10.97
C ALA A 567 -24.88 22.47 9.43
N ALA A 568 -26.02 22.66 8.77
CA ALA A 568 -26.07 22.87 7.33
C ALA A 568 -25.39 24.20 6.90
N ALA A 569 -25.49 25.25 7.68
CA ALA A 569 -24.82 26.53 7.42
C ALA A 569 -23.30 26.42 7.59
N SER A 570 -22.81 25.59 8.53
CA SER A 570 -21.38 25.42 8.79
C SER A 570 -20.64 24.66 7.66
N LEU A 571 -21.33 23.94 6.78
CA LEU A 571 -20.69 23.12 5.71
C LEU A 571 -19.79 23.96 4.79
N SER A 572 -20.18 25.21 4.50
CA SER A 572 -19.37 26.12 3.67
C SER A 572 -18.04 26.47 4.36
N ASP A 573 -18.07 26.69 5.66
CA ASP A 573 -16.88 26.98 6.45
C ASP A 573 -16.00 25.73 6.60
N VAL A 574 -16.61 24.57 6.84
CA VAL A 574 -15.93 23.26 6.86
C VAL A 574 -15.16 23.06 5.56
N LEU A 575 -15.82 23.22 4.41
CA LEU A 575 -15.17 23.01 3.11
C LEU A 575 -14.05 24.03 2.86
N ALA A 576 -14.26 25.30 3.18
CA ALA A 576 -13.24 26.34 3.05
C ALA A 576 -12.01 26.05 3.94
N GLY A 577 -12.22 25.58 5.17
CA GLY A 577 -11.15 25.15 6.07
C GLY A 577 -10.35 23.97 5.52
N LEU A 578 -11.02 22.95 4.97
CA LEU A 578 -10.38 21.80 4.33
C LEU A 578 -9.54 22.18 3.11
N LEU A 579 -9.95 23.20 2.38
CA LEU A 579 -9.24 23.69 1.18
C LEU A 579 -8.10 24.65 1.52
N ALA A 580 -7.89 24.97 2.81
CA ALA A 580 -6.88 25.93 3.24
C ALA A 580 -6.99 27.28 2.49
N ASP A 581 -8.23 27.77 2.33
CA ASP A 581 -8.50 29.05 1.66
C ASP A 581 -7.93 30.20 2.49
N PRO A 582 -6.89 30.90 2.01
CA PRO A 582 -6.24 31.98 2.76
C PRO A 582 -7.18 33.16 3.06
N ALA A 583 -8.25 33.33 2.28
CA ALA A 583 -9.24 34.40 2.53
C ALA A 583 -10.14 34.14 3.75
N ARG A 584 -10.14 32.90 4.29
CA ARG A 584 -10.99 32.48 5.40
C ARG A 584 -10.24 31.81 6.56
N ALA A 585 -8.90 31.70 6.49
CA ALA A 585 -8.07 31.07 7.51
C ALA A 585 -8.19 31.71 8.90
N ASP A 586 -8.51 33.02 8.96
CA ASP A 586 -8.67 33.76 10.23
C ASP A 586 -9.95 33.42 11.00
N ALA A 587 -10.93 32.77 10.39
CA ALA A 587 -12.21 32.44 11.05
C ALA A 587 -12.11 31.21 12.00
N TYR A 588 -11.09 30.37 11.86
CA TYR A 588 -10.89 29.14 12.65
C TYR A 588 -9.88 29.25 13.78
N SER A 589 -9.10 30.33 13.86
CA SER A 589 -8.11 30.50 14.93
C SER A 589 -8.70 30.96 16.28
N VAL A 590 -10.02 31.21 16.38
CA VAL A 590 -10.70 31.68 17.57
C VAL A 590 -12.03 30.94 17.78
N ARG A 591 -11.97 29.72 18.27
CA ARG A 591 -13.06 29.11 19.07
C ARG A 591 -12.55 27.89 19.85
#